data_3c0834f234a9fe236e76fdcd4dc191b7
#
_entry.id   3c0834f234a9fe236e76fdcd4dc191b7
#
_cell.length_a   1.000
_cell.length_b   1.000
_cell.length_c   1.000
_cell.angle_alpha   90.00
_cell.angle_beta   90.00
_cell.angle_gamma   90.00
#
_symmetry.space_group_name_H-M   'P 1'
#
loop_
_entity.id
_entity.type
_entity.pdbx_description
1 polymer ?
#
loop_
_entity_poly.entity_id
_entity_poly.type
_entity_poly.pdbx_seq_one_letter_code
_entity_poly.pdbx_strand_id
1 'polypeptide(L)'
;MKSIILMLSLLISFSGFSQDAVIAVGQAEQEKDKLIIDDPEFDTLTGDQKRLASEFIEILKNDFAFYKHKFNTVEYSDKGKNSFSKPDLDKWHASGITYFVASRISSGSGDKIDANIKIFSVLGKKEIFSKNFLVAKDSLRPNSHTVADAIYRGITGKPSIFNSKIVFVSDRLSSKEINKELYIMDFDGRRVDKLTNYNSVVISPSISPDNSKIMFSLIAANKVMKGGKAQMIKNIDLRILDLKTNKVETVSAKPGMNSGAIYGSSPNLIYLTLTFSGNADIYEMNLDSGKMRKVTSHYGDDVDPSVTKDGSLMTFLSNRPGRAHIYTMDPTETEKNVKRISFVGQFNATPRFSPDGREIVFTSWVDKGFDLYRIGSDGNNLVRLTKNFGSNEEAAFSPDGEFIIFTSKRIVNRNKAVQDVYIMNREGEILGQLTQDFGRCFSPQWTNL
;
A
#
# COMPACT_ATOMS: atom_id res chain seq x y z
N MET A 1 -84.86 -27.46 9.20
CA MET A 1 -84.39 -26.79 7.96
C MET A 1 -83.07 -26.24 8.25
N LYS A 2 -82.09 -26.58 7.46
CA LYS A 2 -80.64 -26.59 7.78
C LYS A 2 -80.01 -25.19 7.59
N SER A 3 -79.42 -24.63 8.66
CA SER A 3 -78.57 -23.43 8.63
C SER A 3 -77.18 -23.80 8.23
N ILE A 4 -76.68 -23.19 7.18
CA ILE A 4 -75.28 -23.28 6.73
C ILE A 4 -74.55 -22.12 7.38
N ILE A 5 -73.60 -22.44 8.28
CA ILE A 5 -72.62 -21.48 8.87
C ILE A 5 -71.42 -21.43 7.94
N LEU A 6 -71.18 -20.24 7.33
CA LEU A 6 -70.06 -19.95 6.49
C LEU A 6 -68.90 -19.50 7.42
N MET A 7 -67.89 -20.34 7.52
CA MET A 7 -66.66 -20.05 8.30
C MET A 7 -65.69 -19.30 7.41
N LEU A 8 -65.50 -17.99 7.65
CA LEU A 8 -64.56 -17.13 6.94
C LEU A 8 -63.19 -17.29 7.63
N SER A 9 -62.29 -18.04 7.02
CA SER A 9 -60.92 -18.17 7.50
C SER A 9 -60.08 -16.95 7.08
N LEU A 10 -59.75 -16.12 8.04
CA LEU A 10 -58.84 -14.98 7.90
C LEU A 10 -57.40 -15.52 7.76
N LEU A 11 -56.86 -15.54 6.55
CA LEU A 11 -55.40 -15.77 6.32
C LEU A 11 -54.64 -14.51 6.70
N ILE A 12 -54.08 -14.49 7.89
CA ILE A 12 -53.07 -13.49 8.29
C ILE A 12 -51.73 -13.95 7.72
N SER A 13 -51.29 -13.32 6.64
CA SER A 13 -49.93 -13.49 6.14
C SER A 13 -48.96 -12.74 7.07
N PHE A 14 -48.26 -13.49 7.90
CA PHE A 14 -47.06 -12.97 8.59
C PHE A 14 -45.99 -12.78 7.55
N SER A 15 -45.71 -11.53 7.17
CA SER A 15 -44.47 -11.15 6.52
C SER A 15 -43.37 -11.26 7.58
N GLY A 16 -42.67 -12.38 7.60
CA GLY A 16 -41.48 -12.55 8.39
C GLY A 16 -40.40 -11.58 7.89
N PHE A 17 -40.04 -10.60 8.71
CA PHE A 17 -38.81 -9.88 8.55
C PHE A 17 -37.68 -10.90 8.79
N SER A 18 -37.01 -11.33 7.72
CA SER A 18 -35.74 -11.99 7.81
C SER A 18 -34.78 -11.01 8.44
N GLN A 19 -34.52 -11.13 9.72
CA GLN A 19 -33.30 -10.57 10.30
C GLN A 19 -32.16 -11.46 9.77
N ASP A 20 -31.38 -10.93 8.86
CA ASP A 20 -30.09 -11.52 8.50
C ASP A 20 -29.26 -11.60 9.80
N ALA A 21 -29.22 -12.79 10.37
CA ALA A 21 -28.31 -13.10 11.46
C ALA A 21 -26.91 -13.02 10.86
N VAL A 22 -26.22 -11.91 11.08
CA VAL A 22 -24.79 -11.81 10.86
C VAL A 22 -24.15 -12.74 11.90
N ILE A 23 -23.92 -13.97 11.50
CA ILE A 23 -23.05 -14.88 12.26
C ILE A 23 -21.65 -14.29 12.07
N ALA A 24 -21.22 -13.48 13.03
CA ALA A 24 -19.80 -13.17 13.20
C ALA A 24 -19.12 -14.50 13.58
N VAL A 25 -18.65 -15.24 12.58
CA VAL A 25 -17.69 -16.31 12.80
C VAL A 25 -16.43 -15.59 13.27
N GLY A 26 -16.24 -15.53 14.58
CA GLY A 26 -14.97 -15.11 15.17
C GLY A 26 -13.90 -15.98 14.53
N GLN A 27 -13.02 -15.38 13.73
CA GLN A 27 -11.80 -16.05 13.35
C GLN A 27 -11.12 -16.42 14.66
N ALA A 28 -10.85 -17.72 14.87
CA ALA A 28 -10.01 -18.15 15.97
C ALA A 28 -8.73 -17.34 15.87
N GLU A 29 -8.44 -16.55 16.89
CA GLU A 29 -7.24 -15.73 16.94
C GLU A 29 -6.07 -16.69 16.82
N GLN A 30 -5.40 -16.71 15.68
CA GLN A 30 -4.27 -17.58 15.46
C GLN A 30 -3.19 -17.16 16.45
N GLU A 31 -2.74 -18.11 17.28
CA GLU A 31 -1.72 -17.81 18.28
C GLU A 31 -0.48 -17.26 17.59
N LYS A 32 -0.10 -16.03 17.94
CA LYS A 32 1.04 -15.34 17.32
C LYS A 32 2.34 -15.96 17.77
N ASP A 33 3.27 -16.13 16.84
CA ASP A 33 4.61 -16.57 17.19
C ASP A 33 5.28 -15.59 18.16
N LYS A 34 5.80 -16.11 19.25
CA LYS A 34 6.56 -15.31 20.22
C LYS A 34 8.01 -15.24 19.78
N LEU A 35 8.46 -14.01 19.49
CA LEU A 35 9.79 -13.69 18.97
C LEU A 35 10.59 -12.92 20.02
N ILE A 36 11.81 -13.36 20.31
CA ILE A 36 12.80 -12.57 21.02
C ILE A 36 13.86 -12.11 20.02
N ILE A 37 14.11 -10.80 19.96
CA ILE A 37 15.30 -10.21 19.37
C ILE A 37 16.19 -9.80 20.54
N ASP A 38 17.22 -10.63 20.81
CA ASP A 38 18.07 -10.47 21.97
C ASP A 38 18.99 -9.26 21.85
N ASP A 39 19.42 -8.72 22.99
CA ASP A 39 20.46 -7.70 23.01
C ASP A 39 21.76 -8.31 22.52
N PRO A 40 22.57 -7.58 21.72
CA PRO A 40 23.74 -8.17 21.08
C PRO A 40 24.86 -8.46 22.07
N GLU A 41 25.58 -9.55 21.82
CA GLU A 41 26.91 -9.74 22.39
C GLU A 41 27.88 -8.78 21.68
N PHE A 42 28.63 -8.02 22.42
CA PHE A 42 29.65 -7.10 21.88
C PHE A 42 31.02 -7.67 22.01
N ASP A 43 31.73 -7.77 20.90
CA ASP A 43 33.17 -7.87 20.91
C ASP A 43 33.80 -6.46 21.11
N THR A 44 35.12 -6.31 20.97
CA THR A 44 35.81 -5.02 21.18
C THR A 44 35.25 -3.95 20.22
N LEU A 45 34.51 -2.97 20.75
CA LEU A 45 33.95 -1.84 20.02
C LEU A 45 34.39 -0.52 20.60
N THR A 46 34.59 0.47 19.73
CA THR A 46 34.75 1.88 20.14
C THR A 46 33.43 2.45 20.66
N GLY A 47 33.47 3.61 21.33
CA GLY A 47 32.27 4.29 21.80
C GLY A 47 31.25 4.61 20.68
N ASP A 48 31.75 5.05 19.52
CA ASP A 48 30.89 5.35 18.36
C ASP A 48 30.30 4.09 17.76
N GLN A 49 31.07 3.00 17.67
CA GLN A 49 30.54 1.70 17.19
C GLN A 49 29.53 1.10 18.16
N LYS A 50 29.67 1.28 19.46
CA LYS A 50 28.63 0.85 20.44
C LYS A 50 27.32 1.59 20.24
N ARG A 51 27.40 2.92 20.02
CA ARG A 51 26.19 3.71 19.73
C ARG A 51 25.54 3.26 18.42
N LEU A 52 26.32 3.07 17.35
CA LEU A 52 25.83 2.56 16.07
C LEU A 52 25.15 1.20 16.22
N ALA A 53 25.73 0.30 17.01
CA ALA A 53 25.18 -1.02 17.29
C ALA A 53 23.85 -0.94 18.07
N SER A 54 23.76 -0.04 19.04
CA SER A 54 22.51 0.17 19.79
C SER A 54 21.39 0.72 18.91
N GLU A 55 21.67 1.72 18.08
CA GLU A 55 20.71 2.28 17.11
C GLU A 55 20.30 1.24 16.07
N PHE A 56 21.23 0.40 15.61
CA PHE A 56 20.94 -0.71 14.69
C PHE A 56 19.91 -1.68 15.28
N ILE A 57 20.11 -2.14 16.51
CA ILE A 57 19.17 -3.08 17.18
C ILE A 57 17.81 -2.41 17.44
N GLU A 58 17.80 -1.13 17.83
CA GLU A 58 16.54 -0.39 18.02
C GLU A 58 15.74 -0.33 16.72
N ILE A 59 16.38 -0.06 15.58
CA ILE A 59 15.71 -0.06 14.28
C ILE A 59 15.13 -1.44 13.96
N LEU A 60 15.88 -2.53 14.17
CA LEU A 60 15.39 -3.89 13.97
C LEU A 60 14.14 -4.18 14.81
N LYS A 61 14.16 -3.84 16.10
CA LYS A 61 13.00 -4.04 16.99
C LYS A 61 11.80 -3.23 16.52
N ASN A 62 12.01 -1.97 16.09
CA ASN A 62 10.95 -1.11 15.57
C ASN A 62 10.36 -1.64 14.25
N ASP A 63 11.18 -2.21 13.35
CA ASP A 63 10.70 -2.83 12.11
C ASP A 63 9.73 -3.98 12.42
N PHE A 64 10.11 -4.87 13.33
CA PHE A 64 9.24 -6.00 13.72
C PHE A 64 7.95 -5.57 14.43
N ALA A 65 7.89 -4.39 15.03
CA ALA A 65 6.66 -3.85 15.63
C ALA A 65 5.54 -3.61 14.60
N PHE A 66 5.85 -3.43 13.30
CA PHE A 66 4.84 -3.39 12.25
C PHE A 66 4.12 -4.74 12.08
N TYR A 67 4.83 -5.86 12.25
CA TYR A 67 4.26 -7.21 12.13
C TYR A 67 3.68 -7.76 13.45
N LYS A 68 3.22 -6.89 14.35
CA LYS A 68 2.59 -7.30 15.64
C LYS A 68 1.35 -8.20 15.48
N HIS A 69 0.77 -8.24 14.28
CA HIS A 69 -0.32 -9.17 13.97
C HIS A 69 0.17 -10.61 13.76
N LYS A 70 1.46 -10.82 13.43
CA LYS A 70 2.10 -12.13 13.26
C LYS A 70 2.99 -12.52 14.43
N PHE A 71 3.78 -11.55 14.93
CA PHE A 71 4.75 -11.78 15.98
C PHE A 71 4.37 -11.03 17.25
N ASN A 72 4.44 -11.72 18.37
CA ASN A 72 4.49 -11.11 19.68
C ASN A 72 5.96 -10.95 20.07
N THR A 73 6.55 -9.77 19.83
CA THR A 73 7.91 -9.48 20.28
C THR A 73 7.95 -9.35 21.79
N VAL A 74 8.70 -10.25 22.45
CA VAL A 74 8.82 -10.30 23.89
C VAL A 74 10.11 -9.62 24.32
N GLU A 75 10.01 -8.59 25.18
CA GLU A 75 11.15 -8.05 25.88
C GLU A 75 11.47 -8.94 27.09
N TYR A 76 12.74 -9.28 27.21
CA TYR A 76 13.19 -10.14 28.30
C TYR A 76 14.14 -9.38 29.21
N SER A 77 13.81 -9.31 30.49
CA SER A 77 14.59 -8.56 31.48
C SER A 77 15.74 -9.36 32.14
N ASP A 78 15.71 -10.67 32.02
CA ASP A 78 16.76 -11.53 32.57
C ASP A 78 17.96 -11.59 31.60
N LYS A 79 18.89 -10.66 31.79
CA LYS A 79 20.17 -10.60 31.06
C LYS A 79 21.11 -11.76 31.43
N GLY A 80 20.56 -12.97 31.62
CA GLY A 80 21.36 -14.18 31.71
C GLY A 80 22.31 -14.22 30.51
N LYS A 81 23.50 -14.77 30.69
CA LYS A 81 24.50 -14.93 29.63
C LYS A 81 23.95 -15.87 28.54
N ASN A 82 23.06 -15.36 27.69
CA ASN A 82 22.63 -16.09 26.50
C ASN A 82 23.80 -16.05 25.52
N SER A 83 24.45 -17.18 25.37
CA SER A 83 25.54 -17.30 24.41
C SER A 83 24.98 -17.25 23.01
N PHE A 84 25.44 -16.33 22.17
CA PHE A 84 25.23 -16.29 20.73
C PHE A 84 25.53 -17.66 20.06
N SER A 85 26.47 -18.41 20.60
CA SER A 85 26.89 -19.71 20.07
C SER A 85 26.01 -20.86 20.55
N LYS A 86 25.46 -20.77 21.77
CA LYS A 86 24.69 -21.85 22.41
C LYS A 86 23.62 -21.26 23.35
N PRO A 87 22.51 -20.75 22.79
CA PRO A 87 21.40 -20.26 23.62
C PRO A 87 20.74 -21.41 24.38
N ASP A 88 20.20 -21.12 25.57
CA ASP A 88 19.42 -22.07 26.34
C ASP A 88 18.01 -22.22 25.76
N LEU A 89 17.88 -23.05 24.72
CA LEU A 89 16.61 -23.26 24.01
C LEU A 89 15.57 -23.98 24.87
N ASP A 90 15.96 -24.75 25.89
CA ASP A 90 15.03 -25.39 26.82
C ASP A 90 14.33 -24.34 27.70
N LYS A 91 15.07 -23.38 28.22
CA LYS A 91 14.52 -22.23 28.95
C LYS A 91 13.52 -21.45 28.11
N TRP A 92 13.88 -21.13 26.85
CA TRP A 92 12.99 -20.40 25.94
C TRP A 92 11.75 -21.18 25.57
N HIS A 93 11.89 -22.50 25.37
CA HIS A 93 10.75 -23.38 25.13
C HIS A 93 9.78 -23.39 26.33
N ALA A 94 10.29 -23.51 27.55
CA ALA A 94 9.47 -23.46 28.75
C ALA A 94 8.73 -22.11 28.93
N SER A 95 9.28 -21.02 28.37
CA SER A 95 8.65 -19.69 28.33
C SER A 95 7.69 -19.48 27.15
N GLY A 96 7.48 -20.52 26.33
CA GLY A 96 6.59 -20.48 25.15
C GLY A 96 7.11 -19.62 24.00
N ILE A 97 8.42 -19.40 23.89
CA ILE A 97 9.05 -18.66 22.80
C ILE A 97 9.13 -19.57 21.56
N THR A 98 8.75 -19.02 20.39
CA THR A 98 8.79 -19.75 19.10
C THR A 98 10.14 -19.57 18.42
N TYR A 99 10.62 -18.32 18.36
CA TYR A 99 11.88 -17.97 17.70
C TYR A 99 12.76 -17.09 18.58
N PHE A 100 14.06 -17.37 18.56
CA PHE A 100 15.08 -16.60 19.25
C PHE A 100 16.12 -16.09 18.23
N VAL A 101 16.25 -14.75 18.16
CA VAL A 101 17.23 -14.09 17.30
C VAL A 101 18.38 -13.61 18.18
N ALA A 102 19.56 -14.20 17.97
CA ALA A 102 20.78 -13.81 18.62
C ALA A 102 21.66 -12.98 17.69
N SER A 103 22.35 -11.99 18.23
CA SER A 103 23.28 -11.17 17.48
C SER A 103 24.61 -11.02 18.19
N ARG A 104 25.70 -11.08 17.41
CA ARG A 104 27.05 -10.71 17.88
C ARG A 104 27.58 -9.59 17.00
N ILE A 105 28.02 -8.51 17.62
CA ILE A 105 28.50 -7.33 16.92
C ILE A 105 29.96 -7.11 17.25
N SER A 106 30.79 -7.05 16.20
CA SER A 106 32.20 -6.79 16.26
C SER A 106 32.59 -5.57 15.44
N SER A 107 33.80 -5.07 15.66
CA SER A 107 34.37 -3.95 14.91
C SER A 107 34.56 -4.34 13.44
N GLY A 108 33.94 -3.60 12.53
CA GLY A 108 34.22 -3.61 11.11
C GLY A 108 35.31 -2.62 10.72
N SER A 109 35.58 -2.50 9.42
CA SER A 109 36.56 -1.53 8.90
C SER A 109 36.03 -0.09 9.02
N GLY A 110 36.82 0.79 9.63
CA GLY A 110 36.50 2.21 9.83
C GLY A 110 35.37 2.40 10.87
N ASP A 111 34.33 3.14 10.51
CA ASP A 111 33.14 3.41 11.33
C ASP A 111 32.04 2.39 11.18
N LYS A 112 32.30 1.23 10.55
CA LYS A 112 31.36 0.14 10.33
C LYS A 112 31.40 -0.84 11.48
N ILE A 113 30.32 -1.62 11.58
CA ILE A 113 30.21 -2.78 12.46
C ILE A 113 29.89 -4.02 11.63
N ASP A 114 30.41 -5.16 12.05
CA ASP A 114 30.04 -6.48 11.56
C ASP A 114 28.98 -7.08 12.48
N ALA A 115 27.78 -7.30 11.97
CA ALA A 115 26.66 -7.88 12.70
C ALA A 115 26.42 -9.32 12.23
N ASN A 116 26.78 -10.28 13.07
CA ASN A 116 26.49 -11.67 12.83
C ASN A 116 25.15 -12.02 13.49
N ILE A 117 24.18 -12.45 12.68
CA ILE A 117 22.81 -12.74 13.11
C ILE A 117 22.53 -14.24 12.98
N LYS A 118 21.96 -14.80 14.03
CA LYS A 118 21.48 -16.19 14.06
C LYS A 118 20.03 -16.25 14.46
N ILE A 119 19.28 -17.17 13.86
CA ILE A 119 17.91 -17.44 14.24
C ILE A 119 17.81 -18.91 14.68
N PHE A 120 17.22 -19.11 15.83
CA PHE A 120 16.95 -20.45 16.36
C PHE A 120 15.44 -20.70 16.38
N SER A 121 15.03 -21.84 15.83
CA SER A 121 13.72 -22.41 16.11
C SER A 121 13.77 -23.06 17.49
N VAL A 122 13.03 -22.50 18.45
CA VAL A 122 13.05 -22.95 19.83
C VAL A 122 12.43 -24.34 19.96
N LEU A 123 11.28 -24.56 19.31
CA LEU A 123 10.63 -25.88 19.27
C LEU A 123 11.50 -26.94 18.59
N GLY A 124 12.12 -26.56 17.46
CA GLY A 124 13.01 -27.47 16.71
C GLY A 124 14.39 -27.65 17.35
N LYS A 125 14.73 -26.88 18.40
CA LYS A 125 16.03 -26.86 19.10
C LYS A 125 17.23 -26.75 18.16
N LYS A 126 17.09 -25.94 17.09
CA LYS A 126 18.15 -25.83 16.06
C LYS A 126 18.26 -24.42 15.51
N GLU A 127 19.48 -24.10 15.05
CA GLU A 127 19.74 -22.95 14.23
C GLU A 127 19.07 -23.14 12.85
N ILE A 128 18.30 -22.16 12.39
CA ILE A 128 17.62 -22.18 11.09
C ILE A 128 18.17 -21.13 10.13
N PHE A 129 18.95 -20.17 10.63
CA PHE A 129 19.56 -19.12 9.83
C PHE A 129 20.82 -18.60 10.51
N SER A 130 21.85 -18.30 9.70
CA SER A 130 23.06 -17.60 10.16
C SER A 130 23.63 -16.77 9.01
N LYS A 131 23.88 -15.48 9.25
CA LYS A 131 24.49 -14.60 8.25
C LYS A 131 25.22 -13.43 8.89
N ASN A 132 26.33 -13.01 8.28
CA ASN A 132 27.06 -11.79 8.65
C ASN A 132 26.67 -10.63 7.75
N PHE A 133 26.51 -9.44 8.34
CA PHE A 133 26.14 -8.20 7.67
C PHE A 133 27.09 -7.08 8.06
N LEU A 134 27.54 -6.33 7.07
CA LEU A 134 28.30 -5.11 7.29
C LEU A 134 27.32 -3.93 7.40
N VAL A 135 27.32 -3.24 8.54
CA VAL A 135 26.46 -2.09 8.82
C VAL A 135 27.31 -0.83 8.86
N ALA A 136 27.09 0.07 7.92
CA ALA A 136 27.79 1.35 7.83
C ALA A 136 26.95 2.47 8.45
N LYS A 137 27.59 3.42 9.10
CA LYS A 137 26.95 4.58 9.73
C LYS A 137 26.08 5.38 8.75
N ASP A 138 26.61 5.70 7.56
CA ASP A 138 25.90 6.50 6.55
C ASP A 138 24.72 5.76 5.90
N SER A 139 24.66 4.43 6.08
CA SER A 139 23.61 3.56 5.56
C SER A 139 22.94 2.75 6.67
N LEU A 140 22.95 3.27 7.91
CA LEU A 140 22.45 2.54 9.08
C LEU A 140 21.03 2.01 8.87
N ARG A 141 20.07 2.88 8.54
CA ARG A 141 18.66 2.46 8.36
C ARG A 141 18.49 1.45 7.21
N PRO A 142 18.98 1.70 5.96
CA PRO A 142 18.87 0.70 4.90
C PRO A 142 19.52 -0.64 5.25
N ASN A 143 20.67 -0.62 5.93
CA ASN A 143 21.33 -1.86 6.38
C ASN A 143 20.46 -2.57 7.44
N SER A 144 19.90 -1.84 8.41
CA SER A 144 19.00 -2.40 9.43
C SER A 144 17.78 -3.04 8.81
N HIS A 145 17.09 -2.35 7.89
CA HIS A 145 15.93 -2.87 7.16
C HIS A 145 16.27 -4.14 6.35
N THR A 146 17.47 -4.17 5.72
CA THR A 146 17.96 -5.36 5.01
C THR A 146 18.18 -6.54 5.96
N VAL A 147 18.71 -6.28 7.16
CA VAL A 147 18.87 -7.32 8.19
C VAL A 147 17.53 -7.78 8.73
N ALA A 148 16.61 -6.85 8.99
CA ALA A 148 15.25 -7.17 9.43
C ALA A 148 14.51 -8.05 8.40
N ASP A 149 14.60 -7.72 7.09
CA ASP A 149 14.04 -8.55 6.02
C ASP A 149 14.68 -9.94 5.97
N ALA A 150 16.00 -10.03 6.15
CA ALA A 150 16.67 -11.33 6.19
C ALA A 150 16.22 -12.19 7.37
N ILE A 151 16.01 -11.58 8.55
CA ILE A 151 15.44 -12.27 9.72
C ILE A 151 14.01 -12.72 9.42
N TYR A 152 13.16 -11.84 8.88
CA TYR A 152 11.79 -12.17 8.54
C TYR A 152 11.71 -13.32 7.52
N ARG A 153 12.54 -13.28 6.46
CA ARG A 153 12.65 -14.37 5.47
C ARG A 153 13.15 -15.67 6.09
N GLY A 154 14.11 -15.57 7.01
CA GLY A 154 14.64 -16.75 7.72
C GLY A 154 13.58 -17.46 8.56
N ILE A 155 12.62 -16.72 9.10
CA ILE A 155 11.50 -17.24 9.89
C ILE A 155 10.35 -17.72 9.00
N THR A 156 9.91 -16.90 8.03
CA THR A 156 8.65 -17.08 7.29
C THR A 156 8.82 -17.70 5.91
N GLY A 157 10.03 -17.69 5.37
CA GLY A 157 10.31 -18.02 3.97
C GLY A 157 9.84 -16.99 2.95
N LYS A 158 9.27 -15.85 3.40
CA LYS A 158 8.67 -14.80 2.54
C LYS A 158 9.41 -13.47 2.72
N PRO A 159 9.41 -12.59 1.72
CA PRO A 159 9.92 -11.23 1.88
C PRO A 159 8.99 -10.40 2.79
N SER A 160 9.58 -9.38 3.44
CA SER A 160 8.88 -8.37 4.23
C SER A 160 8.76 -7.05 3.47
N ILE A 161 8.04 -6.07 4.06
CA ILE A 161 8.00 -4.69 3.52
C ILE A 161 9.25 -3.86 3.87
N PHE A 162 10.16 -4.35 4.70
CA PHE A 162 11.22 -3.52 5.29
C PHE A 162 12.14 -2.85 4.27
N ASN A 163 12.36 -3.47 3.10
CA ASN A 163 13.13 -2.87 2.01
C ASN A 163 12.28 -2.09 1.00
N SER A 164 10.96 -2.06 1.16
CA SER A 164 10.10 -1.29 0.28
C SER A 164 10.11 0.19 0.62
N LYS A 165 9.67 1.01 -0.33
CA LYS A 165 9.49 2.45 -0.18
C LYS A 165 8.07 2.85 -0.53
N ILE A 166 7.70 4.07 -0.15
CA ILE A 166 6.41 4.65 -0.45
C ILE A 166 6.64 5.92 -1.27
N VAL A 167 6.06 5.96 -2.46
CA VAL A 167 5.98 7.16 -3.29
C VAL A 167 4.65 7.84 -3.02
N PHE A 168 4.65 9.15 -2.85
CA PHE A 168 3.45 9.92 -2.59
C PHE A 168 3.55 11.35 -3.16
N VAL A 169 2.45 12.03 -3.22
CA VAL A 169 2.36 13.42 -3.66
C VAL A 169 2.15 14.32 -2.45
N SER A 170 2.81 15.49 -2.42
CA SER A 170 2.55 16.47 -1.37
C SER A 170 2.65 17.91 -1.88
N ASP A 171 1.86 18.80 -1.25
CA ASP A 171 1.89 20.24 -1.46
C ASP A 171 2.75 21.00 -0.43
N ARG A 172 3.65 20.30 0.25
CA ARG A 172 4.47 20.80 1.37
C ARG A 172 5.15 22.17 1.12
N LEU A 173 5.61 22.40 -0.08
CA LEU A 173 6.37 23.62 -0.43
C LEU A 173 5.52 24.66 -1.18
N SER A 174 4.21 24.47 -1.25
CA SER A 174 3.30 25.42 -1.89
C SER A 174 3.06 26.62 -0.99
N SER A 175 3.51 27.80 -1.41
CA SER A 175 3.33 29.05 -0.64
C SER A 175 2.08 29.85 -1.01
N LYS A 176 1.62 29.79 -2.27
CA LYS A 176 0.46 30.56 -2.78
C LYS A 176 -0.36 29.82 -3.84
N GLU A 177 0.22 28.88 -4.55
CA GLU A 177 -0.44 28.07 -5.57
C GLU A 177 -0.53 26.63 -5.10
N ILE A 178 -1.52 25.91 -5.58
CA ILE A 178 -1.67 24.48 -5.24
C ILE A 178 -0.68 23.69 -6.09
N ASN A 179 0.60 23.78 -5.76
CA ASN A 179 1.63 22.97 -6.37
C ASN A 179 1.77 21.67 -5.61
N LYS A 180 1.84 20.57 -6.33
CA LYS A 180 2.04 19.23 -5.77
C LYS A 180 3.22 18.58 -6.46
N GLU A 181 4.10 17.99 -5.68
CA GLU A 181 5.30 17.32 -6.16
C GLU A 181 5.37 15.88 -5.67
N LEU A 182 6.16 15.04 -6.35
CA LEU A 182 6.42 13.67 -5.91
C LEU A 182 7.49 13.63 -4.84
N TYR A 183 7.28 12.76 -3.89
CA TYR A 183 8.21 12.40 -2.82
C TYR A 183 8.31 10.88 -2.72
N ILE A 184 9.42 10.41 -2.14
CA ILE A 184 9.64 9.01 -1.79
C ILE A 184 10.16 8.94 -0.37
N MET A 185 9.73 7.93 0.39
CA MET A 185 10.17 7.67 1.76
C MET A 185 10.37 6.18 1.99
N ASP A 186 11.06 5.81 3.06
CA ASP A 186 11.11 4.42 3.51
C ASP A 186 9.73 3.97 4.01
N PHE A 187 9.52 2.65 4.10
CA PHE A 187 8.24 2.07 4.50
C PHE A 187 7.70 2.58 5.85
N ASP A 188 8.59 3.02 6.73
CA ASP A 188 8.29 3.52 8.08
C ASP A 188 8.12 5.05 8.16
N GLY A 189 8.05 5.74 7.01
CA GLY A 189 7.84 7.19 6.92
C GLY A 189 9.12 8.03 7.11
N ARG A 190 10.30 7.40 7.20
CA ARG A 190 11.58 8.10 7.36
C ARG A 190 12.27 8.32 6.01
N ARG A 191 13.34 9.12 6.02
CA ARG A 191 14.19 9.43 4.86
C ARG A 191 13.38 9.88 3.63
N VAL A 192 12.67 10.98 3.78
CA VAL A 192 11.82 11.53 2.72
C VAL A 192 12.64 12.36 1.75
N ASP A 193 12.68 11.95 0.48
CA ASP A 193 13.33 12.66 -0.62
C ASP A 193 12.30 13.24 -1.59
N LYS A 194 12.56 14.46 -2.08
CA LYS A 194 11.75 15.11 -3.13
C LYS A 194 12.23 14.64 -4.51
N LEU A 195 11.31 14.13 -5.34
CA LEU A 195 11.64 13.59 -6.66
C LEU A 195 11.40 14.57 -7.82
N THR A 196 10.48 15.53 -7.66
CA THR A 196 10.11 16.47 -8.75
C THR A 196 10.10 17.91 -8.28
N ASN A 197 10.26 18.86 -9.22
CA ASN A 197 10.23 20.30 -8.94
C ASN A 197 9.62 21.08 -10.13
N TYR A 198 8.36 20.79 -10.43
CA TYR A 198 7.66 21.41 -11.57
C TYR A 198 7.01 22.73 -11.24
N ASN A 199 6.83 23.07 -9.95
CA ASN A 199 5.99 24.17 -9.51
C ASN A 199 4.58 24.11 -10.15
N SER A 200 4.04 22.92 -10.28
CA SER A 200 2.75 22.60 -10.86
C SER A 200 2.09 21.45 -10.09
N VAL A 201 1.02 20.88 -10.61
CA VAL A 201 0.29 19.79 -9.97
C VAL A 201 0.69 18.46 -10.57
N VAL A 202 1.37 17.65 -9.78
CA VAL A 202 1.65 16.25 -10.05
C VAL A 202 0.59 15.39 -9.36
N ILE A 203 0.09 14.34 -10.02
CA ILE A 203 -0.93 13.41 -9.50
C ILE A 203 -0.69 11.99 -9.98
N SER A 204 -1.35 11.03 -9.35
CA SER A 204 -1.49 9.63 -9.77
C SER A 204 -0.16 8.94 -10.07
N PRO A 205 0.77 8.86 -9.12
CA PRO A 205 2.02 8.13 -9.31
C PRO A 205 1.76 6.62 -9.45
N SER A 206 2.55 5.94 -10.27
CA SER A 206 2.59 4.49 -10.41
C SER A 206 4.02 4.02 -10.62
N ILE A 207 4.42 2.95 -9.96
CA ILE A 207 5.80 2.48 -9.94
C ILE A 207 5.96 1.29 -10.87
N SER A 208 7.07 1.26 -11.64
CA SER A 208 7.38 0.14 -12.52
C SER A 208 7.61 -1.16 -11.73
N PRO A 209 7.34 -2.34 -12.32
CA PRO A 209 7.53 -3.63 -11.63
C PRO A 209 8.94 -3.87 -11.09
N ASP A 210 9.95 -3.26 -11.70
CA ASP A 210 11.38 -3.33 -11.31
C ASP A 210 11.83 -2.18 -10.39
N ASN A 211 10.93 -1.31 -9.98
CA ASN A 211 11.18 -0.12 -9.15
C ASN A 211 12.14 0.92 -9.78
N SER A 212 12.44 0.82 -11.06
CA SER A 212 13.38 1.73 -11.74
C SER A 212 12.75 3.04 -12.19
N LYS A 213 11.42 3.06 -12.36
CA LYS A 213 10.69 4.19 -12.96
C LYS A 213 9.41 4.51 -12.20
N ILE A 214 9.01 5.78 -12.26
CA ILE A 214 7.73 6.25 -11.75
C ILE A 214 6.98 6.95 -12.87
N MET A 215 5.79 6.44 -13.22
CA MET A 215 4.82 7.18 -14.04
C MET A 215 4.06 8.16 -13.16
N PHE A 216 3.72 9.31 -13.69
CA PHE A 216 2.86 10.29 -13.03
C PHE A 216 2.21 11.21 -14.05
N SER A 217 1.11 11.82 -13.68
CA SER A 217 0.44 12.83 -14.48
C SER A 217 0.82 14.23 -14.02
N LEU A 218 1.13 15.11 -14.97
CA LEU A 218 1.50 16.50 -14.72
C LEU A 218 0.48 17.43 -15.37
N ILE A 219 -0.10 18.36 -14.62
CA ILE A 219 -0.91 19.43 -15.18
C ILE A 219 0.06 20.43 -15.85
N ALA A 220 0.18 20.35 -17.17
CA ALA A 220 1.06 21.19 -17.97
C ALA A 220 0.29 22.34 -18.63
N ALA A 221 0.89 23.51 -18.65
CA ALA A 221 0.37 24.64 -19.43
C ALA A 221 1.11 24.67 -20.78
N ASN A 222 0.44 24.21 -21.83
CA ASN A 222 1.00 24.13 -23.16
C ASN A 222 0.57 25.35 -24.01
N LYS A 223 1.53 25.98 -24.71
CA LYS A 223 1.24 27.06 -25.66
C LYS A 223 0.83 26.43 -26.99
N VAL A 224 -0.43 26.64 -27.39
CA VAL A 224 -0.99 26.11 -28.63
C VAL A 224 -1.37 27.27 -29.54
N MET A 225 -1.08 27.16 -30.83
CA MET A 225 -1.52 28.12 -31.85
C MET A 225 -2.93 27.75 -32.33
N LYS A 226 -3.92 28.63 -32.05
CA LYS A 226 -5.30 28.45 -32.50
C LYS A 226 -5.74 29.73 -33.24
N GLY A 227 -6.10 29.59 -34.54
CA GLY A 227 -6.49 30.72 -35.35
C GLY A 227 -5.41 31.83 -35.48
N GLY A 228 -4.12 31.45 -35.55
CA GLY A 228 -2.99 32.38 -35.61
C GLY A 228 -2.62 33.08 -34.30
N LYS A 229 -3.32 32.82 -33.20
CA LYS A 229 -3.04 33.39 -31.87
C LYS A 229 -2.54 32.29 -30.92
N ALA A 230 -1.52 32.63 -30.13
CA ALA A 230 -1.04 31.76 -29.07
C ALA A 230 -2.03 31.71 -27.91
N GLN A 231 -2.49 30.53 -27.54
CA GLN A 231 -3.34 30.29 -26.37
C GLN A 231 -2.63 29.32 -25.42
N MET A 232 -2.70 29.58 -24.13
CA MET A 232 -2.26 28.63 -23.10
C MET A 232 -3.40 27.65 -22.82
N ILE A 233 -3.20 26.39 -23.16
CA ILE A 233 -4.15 25.32 -22.85
C ILE A 233 -3.55 24.49 -21.74
N LYS A 234 -4.31 24.28 -20.67
CA LYS A 234 -3.94 23.30 -19.61
C LYS A 234 -4.25 21.91 -20.15
N ASN A 235 -3.25 21.05 -20.08
CA ASN A 235 -3.36 19.64 -20.44
C ASN A 235 -2.86 18.80 -19.25
N ILE A 236 -3.33 17.58 -19.14
CA ILE A 236 -2.76 16.64 -18.18
C ILE A 236 -1.93 15.64 -19.00
N ASP A 237 -0.60 15.73 -18.86
CA ASP A 237 0.35 14.90 -19.59
C ASP A 237 0.82 13.74 -18.72
N LEU A 238 0.88 12.53 -19.29
CA LEU A 238 1.51 11.38 -18.65
C LEU A 238 3.02 11.40 -18.88
N ARG A 239 3.79 11.28 -17.83
CA ARG A 239 5.26 11.30 -17.82
C ARG A 239 5.84 10.10 -17.07
N ILE A 240 7.08 9.75 -17.41
CA ILE A 240 7.90 8.75 -16.69
C ILE A 240 9.16 9.42 -16.20
N LEU A 241 9.46 9.27 -14.92
CA LEU A 241 10.73 9.60 -14.27
C LEU A 241 11.56 8.32 -14.14
N ASP A 242 12.75 8.30 -14.66
CA ASP A 242 13.76 7.27 -14.41
C ASP A 242 14.54 7.62 -13.13
N LEU A 243 14.45 6.77 -12.11
CA LEU A 243 15.02 7.03 -10.78
C LEU A 243 16.55 6.95 -10.74
N LYS A 244 17.16 6.27 -11.70
CA LYS A 244 18.63 6.15 -11.77
C LYS A 244 19.27 7.37 -12.42
N THR A 245 18.64 7.86 -13.49
CA THR A 245 19.19 8.95 -14.31
C THR A 245 18.58 10.31 -14.00
N ASN A 246 17.48 10.35 -13.24
CA ASN A 246 16.62 11.51 -12.98
C ASN A 246 16.05 12.15 -14.27
N LYS A 247 16.02 11.43 -15.38
CA LYS A 247 15.44 11.90 -16.62
C LYS A 247 13.93 11.69 -16.63
N VAL A 248 13.23 12.67 -17.22
CA VAL A 248 11.78 12.60 -17.39
C VAL A 248 11.45 12.60 -18.87
N GLU A 249 10.59 11.67 -19.27
CA GLU A 249 10.08 11.55 -20.63
C GLU A 249 8.56 11.71 -20.64
N THR A 250 8.01 12.29 -21.71
CA THR A 250 6.57 12.38 -21.93
C THR A 250 6.09 11.11 -22.65
N VAL A 251 5.16 10.39 -22.05
CA VAL A 251 4.55 9.17 -22.61
C VAL A 251 3.33 9.49 -23.45
N SER A 252 2.47 10.37 -22.94
CA SER A 252 1.27 10.79 -23.64
C SER A 252 0.92 12.24 -23.27
N ALA A 253 0.63 13.04 -24.31
CA ALA A 253 0.18 14.43 -24.20
C ALA A 253 -0.99 14.68 -25.16
N LYS A 254 -1.87 13.69 -25.33
CA LYS A 254 -3.08 13.83 -26.14
C LYS A 254 -3.98 14.93 -25.55
N PRO A 255 -4.77 15.63 -26.37
CA PRO A 255 -5.66 16.66 -25.87
C PRO A 255 -6.56 16.16 -24.75
N GLY A 256 -6.60 16.88 -23.62
CA GLY A 256 -7.39 16.54 -22.44
C GLY A 256 -6.60 15.82 -21.35
N MET A 257 -7.22 14.85 -20.73
CA MET A 257 -6.64 14.10 -19.61
C MET A 257 -5.87 12.87 -20.13
N ASN A 258 -4.62 12.73 -19.65
CA ASN A 258 -3.79 11.54 -19.77
C ASN A 258 -3.35 11.19 -18.32
N SER A 259 -4.11 10.34 -17.65
CA SER A 259 -3.95 10.15 -16.20
C SER A 259 -4.28 8.74 -15.74
N GLY A 260 -4.05 8.47 -14.43
CA GLY A 260 -4.38 7.22 -13.79
C GLY A 260 -3.66 6.01 -14.41
N ALA A 261 -2.46 6.23 -14.96
CA ALA A 261 -1.72 5.17 -15.60
C ALA A 261 -1.15 4.19 -14.60
N ILE A 262 -1.26 2.90 -14.91
CA ILE A 262 -0.66 1.80 -14.17
C ILE A 262 0.13 0.90 -15.11
N TYR A 263 1.13 0.20 -14.58
CA TYR A 263 1.80 -0.87 -15.30
C TYR A 263 0.90 -2.11 -15.37
N GLY A 264 0.94 -2.81 -16.50
CA GLY A 264 0.26 -4.08 -16.73
C GLY A 264 1.09 -5.29 -16.32
N SER A 265 0.80 -6.44 -16.96
CA SER A 265 1.51 -7.70 -16.73
C SER A 265 2.96 -7.71 -17.21
N SER A 266 3.37 -6.73 -18.00
CA SER A 266 4.75 -6.53 -18.44
C SER A 266 5.19 -5.07 -18.21
N PRO A 267 6.51 -4.80 -18.06
CA PRO A 267 7.02 -3.45 -17.82
C PRO A 267 6.79 -2.47 -19.00
N ASN A 268 6.52 -2.98 -20.19
CA ASN A 268 6.27 -2.16 -21.38
C ASN A 268 4.78 -2.02 -21.71
N LEU A 269 3.91 -2.61 -20.91
CA LEU A 269 2.46 -2.50 -21.06
C LEU A 269 1.91 -1.62 -19.95
N ILE A 270 1.12 -0.61 -20.34
CA ILE A 270 0.42 0.25 -19.39
C ILE A 270 -1.07 0.35 -19.72
N TYR A 271 -1.87 0.62 -18.70
CA TYR A 271 -3.26 1.04 -18.84
C TYR A 271 -3.39 2.46 -18.31
N LEU A 272 -4.10 3.31 -19.06
CA LEU A 272 -4.26 4.72 -18.73
C LEU A 272 -5.62 5.25 -19.12
N THR A 273 -6.07 6.30 -18.46
CA THR A 273 -7.31 7.01 -18.81
C THR A 273 -7.01 8.16 -19.75
N LEU A 274 -7.75 8.22 -20.88
CA LEU A 274 -7.65 9.28 -21.88
C LEU A 274 -9.03 9.86 -22.20
N THR A 275 -9.09 11.20 -22.45
CA THR A 275 -10.34 11.89 -22.78
C THR A 275 -10.37 12.47 -24.20
N PHE A 276 -9.36 12.23 -25.02
CA PHE A 276 -9.27 12.84 -26.36
C PHE A 276 -10.39 12.37 -27.32
N SER A 277 -11.05 11.25 -27.03
CA SER A 277 -12.15 10.70 -27.83
C SER A 277 -13.54 11.19 -27.40
N GLY A 278 -13.63 12.07 -26.39
CA GLY A 278 -14.89 12.63 -25.88
C GLY A 278 -15.06 12.44 -24.39
N ASN A 279 -15.49 11.26 -23.94
CA ASN A 279 -15.54 10.86 -22.53
C ASN A 279 -14.22 10.24 -22.08
N ALA A 280 -14.09 9.97 -20.80
CA ALA A 280 -12.95 9.29 -20.23
C ALA A 280 -13.07 7.78 -20.47
N ASP A 281 -12.11 7.21 -21.19
CA ASP A 281 -12.00 5.77 -21.43
C ASP A 281 -10.63 5.24 -21.05
N ILE A 282 -10.59 3.95 -20.71
CA ILE A 282 -9.34 3.24 -20.41
C ILE A 282 -8.74 2.70 -21.72
N TYR A 283 -7.47 2.97 -21.91
CA TYR A 283 -6.65 2.47 -23.01
C TYR A 283 -5.52 1.62 -22.50
N GLU A 284 -5.20 0.59 -23.25
CA GLU A 284 -3.95 -0.15 -23.19
C GLU A 284 -2.94 0.50 -24.11
N MET A 285 -1.69 0.65 -23.69
CA MET A 285 -0.62 1.21 -24.50
C MET A 285 0.67 0.42 -24.30
N ASN A 286 1.33 0.08 -25.37
CA ASN A 286 2.68 -0.47 -25.36
C ASN A 286 3.70 0.68 -25.43
N LEU A 287 4.56 0.79 -24.43
CA LEU A 287 5.53 1.90 -24.27
C LEU A 287 6.60 1.92 -25.37
N ASP A 288 7.02 0.77 -25.87
CA ASP A 288 8.08 0.70 -26.89
C ASP A 288 7.57 1.11 -28.27
N SER A 289 6.39 0.63 -28.66
CA SER A 289 5.82 0.87 -30.00
C SER A 289 4.87 2.06 -30.06
N GLY A 290 4.40 2.55 -28.92
CA GLY A 290 3.35 3.58 -28.83
C GLY A 290 1.98 3.10 -29.33
N LYS A 291 1.80 1.80 -29.65
CA LYS A 291 0.52 1.25 -30.09
C LYS A 291 -0.48 1.27 -28.95
N MET A 292 -1.70 1.65 -29.26
CA MET A 292 -2.80 1.77 -28.30
C MET A 292 -4.00 0.96 -28.73
N ARG A 293 -4.74 0.43 -27.75
CA ARG A 293 -6.03 -0.23 -27.89
C ARG A 293 -7.01 0.32 -26.85
N LYS A 294 -8.23 0.61 -27.26
CA LYS A 294 -9.30 1.01 -26.34
C LYS A 294 -9.79 -0.21 -25.57
N VAL A 295 -9.79 -0.15 -24.24
CA VAL A 295 -10.20 -1.24 -23.35
C VAL A 295 -11.67 -1.07 -22.94
N THR A 296 -12.07 0.16 -22.60
CA THR A 296 -13.48 0.48 -22.33
C THR A 296 -14.03 1.40 -23.41
N SER A 297 -15.34 1.31 -23.68
CA SER A 297 -16.01 2.04 -24.77
C SER A 297 -17.47 2.35 -24.44
N HIS A 298 -17.75 2.64 -23.17
CA HIS A 298 -19.09 3.00 -22.71
C HIS A 298 -19.33 4.52 -22.81
N TYR A 299 -20.61 4.96 -22.79
CA TYR A 299 -20.94 6.40 -22.79
C TYR A 299 -20.61 7.09 -21.45
N GLY A 300 -20.49 6.33 -20.36
CA GLY A 300 -20.04 6.82 -19.06
C GLY A 300 -18.52 6.94 -19.01
N ASP A 301 -18.02 7.68 -18.05
CA ASP A 301 -16.59 7.78 -17.78
C ASP A 301 -16.08 6.52 -17.09
N ASP A 302 -15.01 5.97 -17.62
CA ASP A 302 -14.28 4.83 -17.07
C ASP A 302 -12.85 5.26 -16.76
N VAL A 303 -12.47 5.24 -15.49
CA VAL A 303 -11.22 5.83 -15.01
C VAL A 303 -10.55 4.97 -13.95
N ASP A 304 -9.30 5.32 -13.64
CA ASP A 304 -8.53 4.81 -12.50
C ASP A 304 -8.42 3.27 -12.49
N PRO A 305 -7.85 2.67 -13.55
CA PRO A 305 -7.69 1.23 -13.65
C PRO A 305 -6.70 0.69 -12.62
N SER A 306 -6.91 -0.56 -12.23
CA SER A 306 -5.92 -1.42 -11.55
C SER A 306 -6.02 -2.80 -12.16
N VAL A 307 -4.91 -3.52 -12.31
CA VAL A 307 -4.88 -4.82 -12.98
C VAL A 307 -4.13 -5.83 -12.11
N THR A 308 -4.56 -7.10 -12.17
CA THR A 308 -3.85 -8.21 -11.53
C THR A 308 -2.47 -8.42 -12.15
N LYS A 309 -1.53 -8.95 -11.38
CA LYS A 309 -0.14 -9.15 -11.82
C LYS A 309 -0.01 -10.00 -13.09
N ASP A 310 -0.92 -10.94 -13.30
CA ASP A 310 -1.00 -11.78 -14.49
C ASP A 310 -1.74 -11.12 -15.67
N GLY A 311 -2.37 -9.95 -15.44
CA GLY A 311 -3.13 -9.21 -16.45
C GLY A 311 -4.50 -9.81 -16.78
N SER A 312 -4.97 -10.82 -16.03
CA SER A 312 -6.22 -11.53 -16.32
C SER A 312 -7.49 -10.77 -15.91
N LEU A 313 -7.38 -9.87 -14.92
CA LEU A 313 -8.51 -9.11 -14.40
C LEU A 313 -8.12 -7.65 -14.19
N MET A 314 -9.00 -6.74 -14.58
CA MET A 314 -8.92 -5.30 -14.33
C MET A 314 -10.06 -4.87 -13.43
N THR A 315 -9.80 -3.96 -12.50
CA THR A 315 -10.82 -3.20 -11.77
C THR A 315 -10.69 -1.72 -12.12
N PHE A 316 -11.81 -1.02 -12.16
CA PHE A 316 -11.86 0.40 -12.51
C PHE A 316 -13.10 1.08 -11.91
N LEU A 317 -13.06 2.40 -11.87
CA LEU A 317 -14.23 3.22 -11.55
C LEU A 317 -15.02 3.51 -12.82
N SER A 318 -16.35 3.35 -12.75
CA SER A 318 -17.26 3.76 -13.81
C SER A 318 -18.50 4.46 -13.29
N ASN A 319 -18.95 5.52 -14.00
CA ASN A 319 -20.21 6.20 -13.71
C ASN A 319 -21.37 5.73 -14.62
N ARG A 320 -21.26 4.57 -15.27
CA ARG A 320 -22.25 3.96 -16.18
C ARG A 320 -23.70 4.04 -15.70
N PRO A 321 -24.03 3.80 -14.41
CA PRO A 321 -25.39 3.88 -13.91
C PRO A 321 -25.76 5.28 -13.40
N GLY A 322 -25.00 6.32 -13.76
CA GLY A 322 -25.19 7.71 -13.30
C GLY A 322 -24.40 8.09 -12.04
N ARG A 323 -23.86 7.13 -11.28
CA ARG A 323 -22.97 7.34 -10.13
C ARG A 323 -21.75 6.46 -10.25
N ALA A 324 -20.63 6.93 -9.67
CA ALA A 324 -19.36 6.20 -9.71
C ALA A 324 -19.40 4.96 -8.80
N HIS A 325 -19.10 3.82 -9.38
CA HIS A 325 -18.99 2.51 -8.73
C HIS A 325 -17.77 1.74 -9.25
N ILE A 326 -17.40 0.69 -8.51
CA ILE A 326 -16.28 -0.17 -8.89
C ILE A 326 -16.79 -1.32 -9.76
N TYR A 327 -16.08 -1.55 -10.85
CA TYR A 327 -16.31 -2.60 -11.82
C TYR A 327 -15.06 -3.48 -11.96
N THR A 328 -15.28 -4.69 -12.43
CA THR A 328 -14.22 -5.61 -12.92
C THR A 328 -14.50 -6.01 -14.36
N MET A 329 -13.45 -6.34 -15.10
CA MET A 329 -13.53 -6.84 -16.49
C MET A 329 -12.28 -7.66 -16.85
N ASP A 330 -12.38 -8.43 -17.93
CA ASP A 330 -11.24 -9.01 -18.61
C ASP A 330 -10.65 -7.96 -19.56
N PRO A 331 -9.41 -7.44 -19.32
CA PRO A 331 -8.86 -6.36 -20.14
C PRO A 331 -8.30 -6.82 -21.49
N THR A 332 -8.31 -8.12 -21.79
CA THR A 332 -7.75 -8.67 -23.04
C THR A 332 -8.52 -8.26 -24.29
N GLU A 333 -9.82 -7.94 -24.13
CA GLU A 333 -10.69 -7.45 -25.18
C GLU A 333 -11.51 -6.24 -24.71
N THR A 334 -11.99 -5.42 -25.65
CA THR A 334 -12.81 -4.24 -25.31
C THR A 334 -14.15 -4.67 -24.73
N GLU A 335 -14.54 -4.10 -23.57
CA GLU A 335 -15.80 -4.34 -22.84
C GLU A 335 -16.07 -5.82 -22.49
N LYS A 336 -15.03 -6.64 -22.34
CA LYS A 336 -15.22 -8.07 -22.08
C LYS A 336 -15.52 -8.33 -20.58
N ASN A 337 -16.63 -9.02 -20.34
CA ASN A 337 -17.04 -9.48 -18.99
C ASN A 337 -17.15 -8.36 -17.94
N VAL A 338 -17.61 -7.18 -18.33
CA VAL A 338 -17.75 -6.03 -17.41
C VAL A 338 -18.81 -6.33 -16.36
N LYS A 339 -18.43 -6.27 -15.10
CA LYS A 339 -19.30 -6.58 -13.95
C LYS A 339 -19.13 -5.51 -12.86
N ARG A 340 -20.23 -4.94 -12.37
CA ARG A 340 -20.23 -4.11 -11.17
C ARG A 340 -20.04 -4.97 -9.93
N ILE A 341 -19.14 -4.58 -9.04
CA ILE A 341 -18.83 -5.30 -7.79
C ILE A 341 -19.13 -4.47 -6.53
N SER A 342 -19.17 -3.14 -6.59
CA SER A 342 -19.50 -2.31 -5.43
C SER A 342 -20.96 -1.87 -5.43
N PHE A 343 -21.62 -2.06 -4.27
CA PHE A 343 -23.04 -1.67 -4.04
C PHE A 343 -23.19 -0.83 -2.76
N VAL A 344 -22.09 -0.50 -2.09
CA VAL A 344 -22.03 0.32 -0.88
C VAL A 344 -21.85 1.79 -1.24
N GLY A 345 -22.37 2.69 -0.38
CA GLY A 345 -22.19 4.13 -0.50
C GLY A 345 -22.82 4.75 -1.75
N GLN A 346 -22.62 6.05 -1.91
CA GLN A 346 -23.15 6.82 -3.03
C GLN A 346 -22.14 7.08 -4.14
N PHE A 347 -20.85 6.96 -3.81
CA PHE A 347 -19.73 7.19 -4.69
C PHE A 347 -18.59 6.27 -4.26
N ASN A 348 -18.00 5.54 -5.20
CA ASN A 348 -16.87 4.65 -4.96
C ASN A 348 -15.72 5.00 -5.92
N ALA A 349 -14.48 4.95 -5.44
CA ALA A 349 -13.32 5.38 -6.20
C ALA A 349 -12.04 4.61 -5.82
N THR A 350 -10.99 4.84 -6.59
CA THR A 350 -9.60 4.40 -6.35
C THR A 350 -9.46 2.91 -6.04
N PRO A 351 -10.02 2.01 -6.87
CA PRO A 351 -9.89 0.58 -6.63
C PRO A 351 -8.44 0.11 -6.86
N ARG A 352 -7.92 -0.72 -5.96
CA ARG A 352 -6.58 -1.32 -6.10
C ARG A 352 -6.62 -2.79 -5.70
N PHE A 353 -6.05 -3.65 -6.55
CA PHE A 353 -5.91 -5.07 -6.24
C PHE A 353 -4.89 -5.32 -5.13
N SER A 354 -5.14 -6.36 -4.34
CA SER A 354 -4.11 -7.01 -3.54
C SER A 354 -3.07 -7.67 -4.45
N PRO A 355 -1.82 -7.89 -3.99
CA PRO A 355 -0.75 -8.48 -4.82
C PRO A 355 -1.07 -9.87 -5.37
N ASP A 356 -1.93 -10.62 -4.69
CA ASP A 356 -2.43 -11.95 -5.10
C ASP A 356 -3.66 -11.88 -6.01
N GLY A 357 -4.19 -10.68 -6.30
CA GLY A 357 -5.35 -10.44 -7.17
C GLY A 357 -6.70 -10.88 -6.60
N ARG A 358 -6.75 -11.35 -5.35
CA ARG A 358 -7.96 -11.91 -4.76
C ARG A 358 -8.89 -10.88 -4.15
N GLU A 359 -8.37 -9.73 -3.76
CA GLU A 359 -9.12 -8.67 -3.12
C GLU A 359 -8.87 -7.32 -3.77
N ILE A 360 -9.81 -6.41 -3.57
CA ILE A 360 -9.76 -5.03 -4.03
C ILE A 360 -10.05 -4.15 -2.82
N VAL A 361 -9.15 -3.20 -2.52
CA VAL A 361 -9.40 -2.09 -1.61
C VAL A 361 -9.91 -0.90 -2.42
N PHE A 362 -10.90 -0.18 -1.90
CA PHE A 362 -11.46 0.99 -2.57
C PHE A 362 -12.01 2.00 -1.56
N THR A 363 -12.15 3.24 -2.01
CA THR A 363 -12.75 4.36 -1.26
C THR A 363 -14.25 4.40 -1.51
N SER A 364 -15.07 4.63 -0.47
CA SER A 364 -16.53 4.80 -0.58
C SER A 364 -17.01 6.00 0.23
N TRP A 365 -17.88 6.82 -0.37
CA TRP A 365 -18.56 7.92 0.35
C TRP A 365 -19.73 7.37 1.15
N VAL A 366 -19.58 7.42 2.48
CA VAL A 366 -20.57 6.97 3.46
C VAL A 366 -20.57 7.93 4.66
N ASP A 367 -21.68 8.05 5.37
CA ASP A 367 -21.78 8.79 6.64
C ASP A 367 -21.16 10.21 6.63
N LYS A 368 -21.23 10.93 5.49
CA LYS A 368 -20.66 12.28 5.27
C LYS A 368 -19.14 12.34 5.17
N GLY A 369 -18.45 11.24 4.88
CA GLY A 369 -17.02 11.15 4.67
C GLY A 369 -16.65 9.99 3.78
N PHE A 370 -15.38 9.88 3.47
CA PHE A 370 -14.84 8.72 2.77
C PHE A 370 -14.31 7.70 3.78
N ASP A 371 -14.67 6.44 3.54
CA ASP A 371 -14.11 5.29 4.23
C ASP A 371 -13.57 4.26 3.26
N LEU A 372 -12.65 3.45 3.76
CA LEU A 372 -12.04 2.37 2.99
C LEU A 372 -12.81 1.08 3.18
N TYR A 373 -12.98 0.39 2.08
CA TYR A 373 -13.60 -0.93 2.01
C TYR A 373 -12.67 -1.91 1.30
N ARG A 374 -12.76 -3.16 1.69
CA ARG A 374 -12.12 -4.30 1.04
C ARG A 374 -13.20 -5.26 0.57
N ILE A 375 -13.08 -5.78 -0.65
CA ILE A 375 -14.02 -6.72 -1.25
C ILE A 375 -13.25 -7.79 -2.02
N GLY A 376 -13.77 -8.99 -2.11
CA GLY A 376 -13.23 -10.01 -3.01
C GLY A 376 -13.31 -9.56 -4.47
N SER A 377 -12.35 -9.96 -5.29
CA SER A 377 -12.34 -9.66 -6.73
C SER A 377 -13.56 -10.25 -7.48
N ASP A 378 -14.22 -11.23 -6.89
CA ASP A 378 -15.49 -11.82 -7.34
C ASP A 378 -16.73 -10.99 -6.93
N GLY A 379 -16.57 -9.97 -6.07
CA GLY A 379 -17.61 -9.12 -5.52
C GLY A 379 -18.22 -9.59 -4.20
N ASN A 380 -17.62 -10.61 -3.56
CA ASN A 380 -18.08 -11.13 -2.28
C ASN A 380 -17.21 -10.61 -1.11
N ASN A 381 -17.57 -10.93 0.12
CA ASN A 381 -16.78 -10.65 1.34
C ASN A 381 -16.45 -9.15 1.54
N LEU A 382 -17.45 -8.28 1.38
CA LEU A 382 -17.29 -6.84 1.63
C LEU A 382 -17.01 -6.56 3.10
N VAL A 383 -15.92 -5.85 3.39
CA VAL A 383 -15.51 -5.42 4.74
C VAL A 383 -15.26 -3.92 4.75
N ARG A 384 -15.79 -3.19 5.73
CA ARG A 384 -15.46 -1.79 6.01
C ARG A 384 -14.20 -1.76 6.87
N LEU A 385 -13.12 -1.20 6.37
CA LEU A 385 -11.82 -1.14 7.05
C LEU A 385 -11.69 0.07 7.98
N THR A 386 -12.30 1.20 7.62
CA THR A 386 -12.23 2.43 8.44
C THR A 386 -13.62 2.90 8.84
N LYS A 387 -13.73 3.43 10.07
CA LYS A 387 -14.94 4.07 10.58
C LYS A 387 -14.56 5.09 11.64
N ASN A 388 -15.08 6.33 11.55
CA ASN A 388 -14.83 7.40 12.53
C ASN A 388 -13.34 7.78 12.67
N PHE A 389 -12.52 7.57 11.63
CA PHE A 389 -11.08 7.86 11.65
C PHE A 389 -10.72 9.15 10.88
N GLY A 390 -11.65 9.81 10.27
CA GLY A 390 -11.46 10.96 9.37
C GLY A 390 -12.11 10.69 8.02
N SER A 391 -11.67 11.36 6.96
CA SER A 391 -12.01 11.03 5.58
C SER A 391 -10.83 10.30 4.94
N ASN A 392 -11.01 9.03 4.60
CA ASN A 392 -9.96 8.09 4.24
C ASN A 392 -10.04 7.72 2.77
N GLU A 393 -8.96 7.92 2.04
CA GLU A 393 -8.95 7.82 0.58
C GLU A 393 -7.65 7.20 0.05
N GLU A 394 -7.64 6.82 -1.23
CA GLU A 394 -6.45 6.46 -2.01
C GLU A 394 -5.61 5.33 -1.39
N ALA A 395 -6.27 4.25 -1.01
CA ALA A 395 -5.63 3.11 -0.38
C ALA A 395 -4.84 2.25 -1.39
N ALA A 396 -3.71 1.69 -0.95
CA ALA A 396 -2.92 0.74 -1.71
C ALA A 396 -2.37 -0.38 -0.80
N PHE A 397 -2.48 -1.63 -1.24
CA PHE A 397 -1.87 -2.77 -0.55
C PHE A 397 -0.35 -2.72 -0.59
N SER A 398 0.29 -3.15 0.47
CA SER A 398 1.72 -3.45 0.48
C SER A 398 2.06 -4.61 -0.46
N PRO A 399 3.30 -4.70 -0.95
CA PRO A 399 3.68 -5.74 -1.91
C PRO A 399 3.67 -7.17 -1.35
N ASP A 400 3.66 -7.34 -0.01
CA ASP A 400 3.45 -8.63 0.66
C ASP A 400 1.96 -8.92 0.97
N GLY A 401 1.08 -7.92 0.76
CA GLY A 401 -0.36 -8.02 0.99
C GLY A 401 -0.82 -7.95 2.45
N GLU A 402 0.09 -7.70 3.39
CA GLU A 402 -0.19 -7.70 4.82
C GLU A 402 -0.64 -6.33 5.35
N PHE A 403 -0.33 -5.26 4.61
CA PHE A 403 -0.62 -3.88 5.02
C PHE A 403 -1.35 -3.12 3.92
N ILE A 404 -1.95 -2.01 4.33
CA ILE A 404 -2.58 -1.02 3.46
C ILE A 404 -2.10 0.35 3.90
N ILE A 405 -1.55 1.15 2.97
CA ILE A 405 -1.33 2.58 3.16
C ILE A 405 -2.49 3.35 2.57
N PHE A 406 -2.79 4.50 3.14
CA PHE A 406 -3.89 5.36 2.69
C PHE A 406 -3.70 6.80 3.15
N THR A 407 -4.42 7.73 2.55
CA THR A 407 -4.49 9.10 3.05
C THR A 407 -5.70 9.28 3.96
N SER A 408 -5.52 10.04 5.05
CA SER A 408 -6.62 10.43 5.94
C SER A 408 -6.63 11.93 6.15
N LYS A 409 -7.76 12.56 5.80
CA LYS A 409 -8.02 13.97 6.08
C LYS A 409 -8.71 14.09 7.44
N ARG A 410 -8.07 14.81 8.35
CA ARG A 410 -8.55 14.99 9.74
C ARG A 410 -8.67 16.47 10.07
N ILE A 411 -9.77 16.84 10.72
CA ILE A 411 -10.00 18.19 11.23
C ILE A 411 -9.35 18.27 12.62
N VAL A 412 -8.28 19.06 12.72
CA VAL A 412 -7.56 19.29 13.98
C VAL A 412 -8.27 20.37 14.81
N ASN A 413 -8.73 21.43 14.16
CA ASN A 413 -9.56 22.48 14.76
C ASN A 413 -10.37 23.19 13.68
N ARG A 414 -11.17 24.22 14.05
CA ARG A 414 -12.05 24.96 13.12
C ARG A 414 -11.34 25.53 11.90
N ASN A 415 -10.03 25.81 11.98
CA ASN A 415 -9.26 26.47 10.95
C ASN A 415 -8.15 25.59 10.34
N LYS A 416 -7.93 24.37 10.86
CA LYS A 416 -6.85 23.50 10.40
C LYS A 416 -7.38 22.09 10.14
N ALA A 417 -7.24 21.67 8.89
CA ALA A 417 -7.34 20.27 8.49
C ALA A 417 -5.95 19.79 8.02
N VAL A 418 -5.59 18.59 8.35
CA VAL A 418 -4.37 17.90 7.90
C VAL A 418 -4.77 16.72 7.02
N GLN A 419 -3.89 16.33 6.12
CA GLN A 419 -4.08 15.14 5.29
C GLN A 419 -2.74 14.42 5.20
N ASP A 420 -2.65 13.29 5.88
CA ASP A 420 -1.43 12.54 6.06
C ASP A 420 -1.56 11.11 5.55
N VAL A 421 -0.42 10.48 5.29
CA VAL A 421 -0.32 9.06 4.97
C VAL A 421 -0.32 8.24 6.26
N TYR A 422 -1.17 7.23 6.31
CA TYR A 422 -1.30 6.26 7.39
C TYR A 422 -1.03 4.85 6.89
N ILE A 423 -0.67 3.97 7.80
CA ILE A 423 -0.55 2.54 7.57
C ILE A 423 -1.48 1.77 8.51
N MET A 424 -2.14 0.76 7.98
CA MET A 424 -2.92 -0.22 8.75
C MET A 424 -2.57 -1.63 8.31
N ASN A 425 -2.89 -2.62 9.13
CA ASN A 425 -2.84 -4.00 8.68
C ASN A 425 -4.03 -4.32 7.73
N ARG A 426 -3.98 -5.48 7.08
CA ARG A 426 -5.01 -5.92 6.12
C ARG A 426 -6.42 -5.99 6.73
N GLU A 427 -6.52 -6.15 8.04
CA GLU A 427 -7.80 -6.26 8.76
C GLU A 427 -8.37 -4.91 9.22
N GLY A 428 -7.65 -3.80 8.96
CA GLY A 428 -8.09 -2.43 9.24
C GLY A 428 -7.61 -1.86 10.58
N GLU A 429 -6.73 -2.55 11.32
CA GLU A 429 -6.11 -1.99 12.51
C GLU A 429 -5.06 -0.94 12.11
N ILE A 430 -5.27 0.31 12.52
CA ILE A 430 -4.34 1.41 12.27
C ILE A 430 -3.05 1.20 13.07
N LEU A 431 -1.94 1.10 12.37
CA LEU A 431 -0.62 0.88 12.98
C LEU A 431 0.13 2.18 13.27
N GLY A 432 -0.08 3.21 12.42
CA GLY A 432 0.61 4.48 12.62
C GLY A 432 0.34 5.51 11.53
N GLN A 433 0.88 6.70 11.78
CA GLN A 433 0.94 7.83 10.86
C GLN A 433 2.36 7.90 10.29
N LEU A 434 2.49 7.88 8.96
CA LEU A 434 3.79 7.89 8.28
C LEU A 434 4.29 9.29 7.92
N THR A 435 3.37 10.24 7.73
CA THR A 435 3.72 11.66 7.50
C THR A 435 3.14 12.53 8.60
N GLN A 436 3.89 13.54 9.04
CA GLN A 436 3.44 14.51 10.03
C GLN A 436 4.02 15.88 9.68
N ASP A 437 3.17 16.91 9.69
CA ASP A 437 3.53 18.29 9.32
C ASP A 437 4.25 18.39 7.96
N PHE A 438 3.86 17.50 7.02
CA PHE A 438 4.47 17.39 5.69
C PHE A 438 3.64 18.07 4.58
N GLY A 439 2.71 18.99 4.91
CA GLY A 439 1.70 19.48 4.00
C GLY A 439 0.57 18.47 3.84
N ARG A 440 -0.25 18.62 2.80
CA ARG A 440 -1.26 17.61 2.48
C ARG A 440 -0.64 16.53 1.61
N CYS A 441 -0.82 15.28 1.97
CA CYS A 441 -0.29 14.12 1.26
C CYS A 441 -1.40 13.39 0.50
N PHE A 442 -1.08 12.87 -0.69
CA PHE A 442 -2.02 12.24 -1.62
C PHE A 442 -1.41 11.03 -2.31
N SER A 443 -2.26 10.13 -2.79
CA SER A 443 -1.95 9.03 -3.72
C SER A 443 -0.69 8.22 -3.33
N PRO A 444 -0.60 7.70 -2.11
CA PRO A 444 0.55 6.90 -1.71
C PRO A 444 0.56 5.55 -2.46
N GLN A 445 1.75 5.13 -2.89
CA GLN A 445 1.96 3.89 -3.62
C GLN A 445 3.21 3.19 -3.09
N TRP A 446 3.14 1.86 -2.93
CA TRP A 446 4.29 1.04 -2.56
C TRP A 446 5.21 0.76 -3.74
N THR A 447 6.52 0.68 -3.49
CA THR A 447 7.45 -0.02 -4.39
C THR A 447 7.25 -1.52 -4.26
N ASN A 448 7.66 -2.29 -5.28
CA ASN A 448 7.66 -3.75 -5.24
C ASN A 448 8.80 -4.29 -4.34
N LEU A 449 8.74 -5.59 -4.00
CA LEU A 449 9.76 -6.31 -3.21
C LEU A 449 10.85 -6.87 -4.10
#